data_ee362118ad0f416aaada84176144da76
#
_entry.id   ee362118ad0f416aaada84176144da76
#
_cell.length_a   1.000
_cell.length_b   1.000
_cell.length_c   1.000
_cell.angle_alpha   90.00
_cell.angle_beta   90.00
_cell.angle_gamma   90.00
#
_symmetry.space_group_name_H-M   'P 1'
#
loop_
_entity.id
_entity.type
_entity.pdbx_description
1 polymer ?
#
loop_
_entity_poly.entity_id
_entity_poly.type
_entity_poly.pdbx_seq_one_letter_code
_entity_poly.pdbx_strand_id
1 'polypeptide(L)'
;MAGSKGMAGAAVLACRGALKSGAGLVKAAVPDEINDIVQIAVPQATCMSISEELSSRSLEIYGAIAAGPGTGVDEENYTRIKKILNCYEGPVVLDADGLNSFCRFDDRLETIRKRKSPTILTPHPGEADRLLAALHEKSVRELGRQKAAETIAEHTGAVVLLKGAGTVVTFAGRGTYINTTGNPGMATGGSGDVLTGVIAAIAASGADALDSARTGAFIHGMAGDIAAERQGQWGMTSVDIEEALPAAFKTIVGK
;
A
#
# COMPACT_ATOMS: atom_id res chain seq x y z
N MET A 1 -4.06 -3.20 8.56
CA MET A 1 -5.39 -3.81 8.42
C MET A 1 -5.46 -4.50 7.07
N ALA A 2 -5.50 -5.82 7.04
CA ALA A 2 -5.42 -6.59 5.79
C ALA A 2 -6.01 -7.99 5.95
N GLY A 3 -6.31 -8.65 4.83
CA GLY A 3 -6.77 -10.03 4.77
C GLY A 3 -8.23 -10.25 5.12
N SER A 4 -8.74 -11.34 4.61
CA SER A 4 -10.06 -11.90 4.90
C SER A 4 -10.03 -13.41 4.69
N LYS A 5 -11.13 -14.12 4.97
CA LYS A 5 -11.24 -15.55 4.70
C LYS A 5 -10.96 -15.84 3.22
N GLY A 6 -9.95 -16.65 2.94
CA GLY A 6 -9.43 -16.93 1.59
C GLY A 6 -8.37 -15.94 1.09
N MET A 7 -8.12 -14.84 1.79
CA MET A 7 -7.14 -13.79 1.42
C MET A 7 -6.11 -13.53 2.54
N ALA A 8 -5.82 -14.50 3.40
CA ALA A 8 -4.82 -14.40 4.45
C ALA A 8 -3.42 -14.05 3.90
N GLY A 9 -3.10 -14.51 2.67
CA GLY A 9 -1.84 -14.22 1.99
C GLY A 9 -1.56 -12.73 1.81
N ALA A 10 -2.57 -11.91 1.58
CA ALA A 10 -2.40 -10.46 1.47
C ALA A 10 -1.89 -9.83 2.78
N ALA A 11 -2.44 -10.26 3.93
CA ALA A 11 -1.96 -9.82 5.24
C ALA A 11 -0.53 -10.30 5.51
N VAL A 12 -0.21 -11.55 5.16
CA VAL A 12 1.14 -12.14 5.30
C VAL A 12 2.17 -11.36 4.50
N LEU A 13 1.90 -11.12 3.21
CA LEU A 13 2.81 -10.40 2.30
C LEU A 13 3.03 -8.95 2.73
N ALA A 14 1.96 -8.24 3.13
CA ALA A 14 2.09 -6.88 3.64
C ALA A 14 2.93 -6.82 4.94
N CYS A 15 2.70 -7.73 5.88
CA CYS A 15 3.48 -7.81 7.12
C CYS A 15 4.95 -8.13 6.85
N ARG A 16 5.25 -9.10 5.98
CA ARG A 16 6.61 -9.47 5.62
C ARG A 16 7.31 -8.35 4.85
N GLY A 17 6.61 -7.70 3.90
CA GLY A 17 7.11 -6.52 3.21
C GLY A 17 7.53 -5.42 4.17
N ALA A 18 6.72 -5.14 5.20
CA ALA A 18 7.06 -4.17 6.23
C ALA A 18 8.27 -4.59 7.08
N LEU A 19 8.30 -5.83 7.59
CA LEU A 19 9.39 -6.34 8.41
C LEU A 19 10.74 -6.33 7.67
N LYS A 20 10.74 -6.77 6.40
CA LYS A 20 11.94 -6.80 5.57
C LYS A 20 12.36 -5.42 5.06
N SER A 21 11.55 -4.40 5.30
CA SER A 21 11.84 -3.00 5.00
C SER A 21 12.21 -2.16 6.23
N GLY A 22 12.50 -2.81 7.37
CA GLY A 22 13.03 -2.15 8.55
C GLY A 22 11.99 -1.79 9.62
N ALA A 23 10.73 -2.20 9.49
CA ALA A 23 9.77 -2.06 10.58
C ALA A 23 10.20 -2.92 11.76
N GLY A 24 10.46 -2.31 12.92
CA GLY A 24 10.88 -3.02 14.13
C GLY A 24 9.75 -3.85 14.74
N LEU A 25 8.52 -3.37 14.65
CA LEU A 25 7.31 -4.05 15.14
C LEU A 25 6.21 -3.92 14.10
N VAL A 26 5.51 -5.02 13.85
CA VAL A 26 4.33 -5.05 12.97
C VAL A 26 3.17 -5.64 13.75
N LYS A 27 2.03 -4.95 13.71
CA LYS A 27 0.76 -5.47 14.22
C LYS A 27 -0.22 -5.65 13.07
N ALA A 28 -0.68 -6.86 12.87
CA ALA A 28 -1.67 -7.22 11.87
C ALA A 28 -3.08 -7.14 12.48
N ALA A 29 -3.91 -6.19 12.03
CA ALA A 29 -5.33 -6.18 12.31
C ALA A 29 -6.04 -7.04 11.26
N VAL A 30 -6.50 -8.22 11.65
CA VAL A 30 -7.06 -9.25 10.76
C VAL A 30 -8.34 -9.86 11.33
N PRO A 31 -9.24 -10.43 10.49
CA PRO A 31 -10.34 -11.25 10.98
C PRO A 31 -9.85 -12.43 11.82
N ASP A 32 -10.61 -12.80 12.87
CA ASP A 32 -10.22 -13.86 13.81
C ASP A 32 -9.98 -15.20 13.12
N GLU A 33 -10.72 -15.48 12.04
CA GLU A 33 -10.60 -16.72 11.27
C GLU A 33 -9.26 -16.91 10.58
N ILE A 34 -8.48 -15.85 10.38
CA ILE A 34 -7.15 -15.93 9.74
C ILE A 34 -6.01 -15.58 10.69
N ASN A 35 -6.29 -15.29 11.95
CA ASN A 35 -5.29 -14.92 12.96
C ASN A 35 -4.17 -15.95 13.06
N ASP A 36 -4.51 -17.21 13.27
CA ASP A 36 -3.53 -18.29 13.41
C ASP A 36 -2.71 -18.48 12.13
N ILE A 37 -3.33 -18.31 10.95
CA ILE A 37 -2.63 -18.39 9.67
C ILE A 37 -1.55 -17.32 9.59
N VAL A 38 -1.88 -16.08 9.95
CA VAL A 38 -0.93 -14.96 9.93
C VAL A 38 0.18 -15.14 10.97
N GLN A 39 -0.16 -15.57 12.19
CA GLN A 39 0.81 -15.83 13.26
C GLN A 39 1.81 -16.94 12.90
N ILE A 40 1.34 -18.02 12.26
CA ILE A 40 2.20 -19.12 11.79
C ILE A 40 3.10 -18.64 10.65
N ALA A 41 2.54 -17.90 9.68
CA ALA A 41 3.28 -17.45 8.51
C ALA A 41 4.25 -16.30 8.80
N VAL A 42 3.95 -15.46 9.80
CA VAL A 42 4.76 -14.29 10.18
C VAL A 42 4.91 -14.24 11.71
N PRO A 43 5.72 -15.13 12.30
CA PRO A 43 5.84 -15.21 13.77
C PRO A 43 6.40 -13.94 14.43
N GLN A 44 7.00 -13.04 13.66
CA GLN A 44 7.48 -11.73 14.12
C GLN A 44 6.39 -10.67 14.24
N ALA A 45 5.24 -10.86 13.58
CA ALA A 45 4.12 -9.95 13.70
C ALA A 45 3.22 -10.34 14.88
N THR A 46 2.67 -9.35 15.59
CA THR A 46 1.57 -9.59 16.52
C THR A 46 0.25 -9.38 15.80
N CYS A 47 -0.79 -10.13 16.18
CA CYS A 47 -2.12 -9.96 15.63
C CYS A 47 -3.06 -9.27 16.63
N MET A 48 -4.09 -8.63 16.09
CA MET A 48 -5.27 -8.16 16.81
C MET A 48 -6.52 -8.45 15.97
N SER A 49 -7.66 -8.62 16.61
CA SER A 49 -8.91 -8.73 15.88
C SER A 49 -9.22 -7.43 15.13
N ILE A 50 -9.64 -7.55 13.87
CA ILE A 50 -10.08 -6.40 13.08
C ILE A 50 -11.34 -5.75 13.69
N SER A 51 -12.08 -6.47 14.53
CA SER A 51 -13.27 -6.01 15.23
C SER A 51 -12.97 -5.21 16.50
N GLU A 52 -11.71 -5.19 16.97
CA GLU A 52 -11.34 -4.39 18.14
C GLU A 52 -11.65 -2.90 17.93
N GLU A 53 -12.11 -2.25 19.00
CA GLU A 53 -12.47 -0.85 18.91
C GLU A 53 -11.24 0.04 18.73
N LEU A 54 -11.22 0.80 17.64
CA LEU A 54 -10.17 1.76 17.33
C LEU A 54 -10.50 3.12 17.95
N SER A 55 -9.54 3.72 18.64
CA SER A 55 -9.61 5.10 19.14
C SER A 55 -8.36 5.87 18.74
N SER A 56 -8.40 7.20 18.75
CA SER A 56 -7.21 8.01 18.46
C SER A 56 -6.04 7.57 19.34
N ARG A 57 -6.29 7.40 20.66
CA ARG A 57 -5.27 6.97 21.60
C ARG A 57 -4.67 5.59 21.30
N SER A 58 -5.48 4.64 20.82
CA SER A 58 -4.98 3.31 20.45
C SER A 58 -4.17 3.32 19.15
N LEU A 59 -4.37 4.33 18.31
CA LEU A 59 -3.69 4.46 17.02
C LEU A 59 -2.39 5.29 17.09
N GLU A 60 -2.26 6.20 18.05
CA GLU A 60 -1.08 7.09 18.20
C GLU A 60 0.26 6.35 18.38
N ILE A 61 0.22 5.11 18.85
CA ILE A 61 1.43 4.29 19.06
C ILE A 61 2.07 3.78 17.77
N TYR A 62 1.35 3.83 16.64
CA TYR A 62 1.85 3.34 15.35
C TYR A 62 2.55 4.45 14.57
N GLY A 63 3.70 4.17 13.99
CA GLY A 63 4.43 5.09 13.12
C GLY A 63 3.76 5.27 11.75
N ALA A 64 3.06 4.25 11.25
CA ALA A 64 2.23 4.30 10.05
C ALA A 64 1.17 3.19 10.07
N ILE A 65 0.11 3.35 9.30
CA ILE A 65 -0.94 2.34 9.11
C ILE A 65 -1.11 2.05 7.63
N ALA A 66 -1.09 0.75 7.26
CA ALA A 66 -1.49 0.29 5.94
C ALA A 66 -2.86 -0.39 6.04
N ALA A 67 -3.75 -0.12 5.09
CA ALA A 67 -5.10 -0.68 5.08
C ALA A 67 -5.58 -1.01 3.67
N GLY A 68 -6.25 -2.15 3.53
CA GLY A 68 -6.96 -2.54 2.33
C GLY A 68 -6.56 -3.84 1.66
N PRO A 69 -5.30 -4.30 1.66
CA PRO A 69 -4.94 -5.54 0.99
C PRO A 69 -5.81 -6.73 1.43
N GLY A 70 -6.65 -7.23 0.52
CA GLY A 70 -7.48 -8.42 0.75
C GLY A 70 -8.54 -8.31 1.85
N THR A 71 -8.97 -7.10 2.23
CA THR A 71 -9.98 -6.92 3.29
C THR A 71 -11.41 -7.21 2.82
N GLY A 72 -11.64 -7.20 1.51
CA GLY A 72 -12.98 -7.20 0.93
C GLY A 72 -13.59 -5.79 0.83
N VAL A 73 -14.60 -5.66 -0.03
CA VAL A 73 -15.28 -4.39 -0.32
C VAL A 73 -16.70 -4.45 0.24
N ASP A 74 -16.83 -4.15 1.51
CA ASP A 74 -18.08 -4.08 2.25
C ASP A 74 -18.15 -2.82 3.12
N GLU A 75 -19.34 -2.51 3.64
CA GLU A 75 -19.60 -1.30 4.43
C GLU A 75 -18.89 -1.32 5.79
N GLU A 76 -18.69 -2.49 6.37
CA GLU A 76 -18.02 -2.64 7.66
C GLU A 76 -16.53 -2.30 7.54
N ASN A 77 -15.83 -2.85 6.55
CA ASN A 77 -14.43 -2.54 6.28
C ASN A 77 -14.25 -1.07 5.88
N TYR A 78 -15.15 -0.54 5.04
CA TYR A 78 -15.16 0.89 4.74
C TYR A 78 -15.26 1.75 6.01
N THR A 79 -16.21 1.45 6.89
CA THR A 79 -16.42 2.19 8.14
C THR A 79 -15.19 2.15 9.05
N ARG A 80 -14.53 0.99 9.14
CA ARG A 80 -13.29 0.82 9.91
C ARG A 80 -12.14 1.65 9.33
N ILE A 81 -11.91 1.57 8.02
CA ILE A 81 -10.85 2.36 7.36
C ILE A 81 -11.16 3.86 7.47
N LYS A 82 -12.41 4.25 7.28
CA LYS A 82 -12.86 5.64 7.48
C LYS A 82 -12.57 6.13 8.91
N LYS A 83 -12.79 5.29 9.92
CA LYS A 83 -12.47 5.61 11.31
C LYS A 83 -10.96 5.82 11.49
N ILE A 84 -10.11 4.95 10.89
CA ILE A 84 -8.66 5.15 10.88
C ILE A 84 -8.30 6.50 10.27
N LEU A 85 -8.81 6.83 9.10
CA LEU A 85 -8.51 8.11 8.42
C LEU A 85 -8.94 9.33 9.24
N ASN A 86 -10.02 9.23 10.00
CA ASN A 86 -10.53 10.33 10.80
C ASN A 86 -9.84 10.49 12.16
N CYS A 87 -9.32 9.39 12.74
CA CYS A 87 -8.82 9.37 14.11
C CYS A 87 -7.29 9.31 14.21
N TYR A 88 -6.58 8.92 13.13
CA TYR A 88 -5.14 8.76 13.13
C TYR A 88 -4.46 9.91 12.39
N GLU A 89 -3.51 10.58 13.04
CA GLU A 89 -2.80 11.72 12.47
C GLU A 89 -1.50 11.35 11.74
N GLY A 90 -1.01 10.13 11.89
CA GLY A 90 0.16 9.64 11.17
C GLY A 90 -0.11 9.22 9.73
N PRO A 91 0.92 8.76 9.01
CA PRO A 91 0.80 8.33 7.62
C PRO A 91 -0.10 7.10 7.43
N VAL A 92 -1.01 7.15 6.45
CA VAL A 92 -1.85 6.01 6.06
C VAL A 92 -1.59 5.64 4.62
N VAL A 93 -1.34 4.34 4.37
CA VAL A 93 -1.25 3.77 3.02
C VAL A 93 -2.55 3.02 2.74
N LEU A 94 -3.27 3.44 1.69
CA LEU A 94 -4.48 2.77 1.21
C LEU A 94 -4.20 2.04 -0.09
N ASP A 95 -4.52 0.75 -0.14
CA ASP A 95 -4.34 -0.10 -1.31
C ASP A 95 -5.57 -1.00 -1.55
N ALA A 96 -5.67 -1.54 -2.72
CA ALA A 96 -6.56 -2.63 -3.10
C ALA A 96 -8.03 -2.39 -2.65
N ASP A 97 -8.59 -3.29 -1.82
CA ASP A 97 -9.97 -3.19 -1.37
C ASP A 97 -10.25 -1.96 -0.51
N GLY A 98 -9.22 -1.40 0.15
CA GLY A 98 -9.32 -0.12 0.82
C GLY A 98 -9.70 0.99 -0.15
N LEU A 99 -9.01 1.09 -1.29
CA LEU A 99 -9.34 2.06 -2.34
C LEU A 99 -10.72 1.80 -2.94
N ASN A 100 -11.01 0.53 -3.26
CA ASN A 100 -12.29 0.13 -3.83
C ASN A 100 -13.48 0.45 -2.91
N SER A 101 -13.30 0.31 -1.60
CA SER A 101 -14.34 0.64 -0.61
C SER A 101 -14.68 2.14 -0.62
N PHE A 102 -13.68 3.02 -0.73
CA PHE A 102 -13.93 4.46 -0.86
C PHE A 102 -14.58 4.82 -2.19
N CYS A 103 -14.23 4.17 -3.29
CA CYS A 103 -14.92 4.36 -4.56
C CYS A 103 -16.40 3.97 -4.51
N ARG A 104 -16.76 3.00 -3.66
CA ARG A 104 -18.12 2.46 -3.57
C ARG A 104 -19.00 3.18 -2.54
N PHE A 105 -18.45 3.55 -1.39
CA PHE A 105 -19.24 3.99 -0.24
C PHE A 105 -18.99 5.45 0.17
N ASP A 106 -17.97 6.13 -0.38
CA ASP A 106 -17.63 7.51 -0.03
C ASP A 106 -17.92 8.45 -1.21
N ASP A 107 -18.83 9.38 -1.02
CA ASP A 107 -19.16 10.33 -2.08
C ASP A 107 -17.94 11.16 -2.45
N ARG A 108 -17.53 11.06 -3.72
CA ARG A 108 -16.40 11.79 -4.31
C ARG A 108 -15.13 11.74 -3.48
N LEU A 109 -14.88 10.63 -2.79
CA LEU A 109 -13.71 10.40 -1.92
C LEU A 109 -13.57 11.48 -0.83
N GLU A 110 -14.68 11.97 -0.31
CA GLU A 110 -14.72 13.13 0.58
C GLU A 110 -13.90 12.92 1.87
N THR A 111 -13.92 11.72 2.42
CA THR A 111 -13.13 11.38 3.62
C THR A 111 -11.63 11.57 3.37
N ILE A 112 -11.12 11.09 2.22
CA ILE A 112 -9.71 11.24 1.84
C ILE A 112 -9.39 12.73 1.60
N ARG A 113 -10.25 13.44 0.88
CA ARG A 113 -10.08 14.86 0.55
C ARG A 113 -10.05 15.77 1.78
N LYS A 114 -10.82 15.45 2.82
CA LYS A 114 -10.88 16.23 4.07
C LYS A 114 -9.72 15.93 5.01
N ARG A 115 -9.05 14.79 4.84
CA ARG A 115 -7.93 14.41 5.69
C ARG A 115 -6.73 15.36 5.50
N LYS A 116 -6.18 15.87 6.60
CA LYS A 116 -5.02 16.76 6.60
C LYS A 116 -3.69 16.03 6.83
N SER A 117 -3.77 14.83 7.39
CA SER A 117 -2.60 14.02 7.69
C SER A 117 -2.13 13.24 6.46
N PRO A 118 -0.86 12.81 6.40
CA PRO A 118 -0.29 12.17 5.24
C PRO A 118 -1.07 10.92 4.80
N THR A 119 -1.43 10.86 3.52
CA THR A 119 -2.14 9.73 2.93
C THR A 119 -1.49 9.34 1.61
N ILE A 120 -1.26 8.06 1.42
CA ILE A 120 -0.65 7.49 0.21
C ILE A 120 -1.67 6.52 -0.40
N LEU A 121 -2.03 6.73 -1.65
CA LEU A 121 -2.90 5.85 -2.43
C LEU A 121 -2.03 5.08 -3.42
N THR A 122 -2.20 3.75 -3.49
CA THR A 122 -1.37 2.89 -4.33
C THR A 122 -2.18 2.14 -5.41
N PRO A 123 -2.99 2.83 -6.24
CA PRO A 123 -3.82 2.17 -7.22
C PRO A 123 -3.03 1.50 -8.34
N HIS A 124 -3.48 0.32 -8.79
CA HIS A 124 -3.18 -0.16 -10.14
C HIS A 124 -4.11 0.55 -11.16
N PRO A 125 -3.89 0.45 -12.50
CA PRO A 125 -4.69 1.20 -13.47
C PRO A 125 -6.21 1.02 -13.33
N GLY A 126 -6.68 -0.20 -13.07
CA GLY A 126 -8.12 -0.44 -12.88
C GLY A 126 -8.69 0.15 -11.59
N GLU A 127 -7.91 0.28 -10.52
CA GLU A 127 -8.28 1.00 -9.29
C GLU A 127 -8.26 2.51 -9.54
N ALA A 128 -7.27 3.01 -10.27
CA ALA A 128 -7.20 4.41 -10.67
C ALA A 128 -8.42 4.83 -11.52
N ASP A 129 -8.87 3.97 -12.44
CA ASP A 129 -10.10 4.21 -13.21
C ASP A 129 -11.34 4.34 -12.30
N ARG A 130 -11.44 3.51 -11.24
CA ARG A 130 -12.55 3.63 -10.27
C ARG A 130 -12.46 4.92 -9.46
N LEU A 131 -11.24 5.31 -9.01
CA LEU A 131 -11.03 6.58 -8.31
C LEU A 131 -11.41 7.77 -9.20
N LEU A 132 -10.98 7.78 -10.46
CA LEU A 132 -11.32 8.82 -11.43
C LEU A 132 -12.83 8.87 -11.68
N ALA A 133 -13.47 7.72 -11.84
CA ALA A 133 -14.94 7.65 -12.01
C ALA A 133 -15.68 8.21 -10.79
N ALA A 134 -15.24 7.91 -9.56
CA ALA A 134 -15.78 8.48 -8.33
C ALA A 134 -15.61 10.01 -8.25
N LEU A 135 -14.58 10.55 -8.90
CA LEU A 135 -14.32 11.99 -9.02
C LEU A 135 -15.01 12.65 -10.23
N HIS A 136 -15.74 11.89 -11.04
CA HIS A 136 -16.33 12.31 -12.31
C HIS A 136 -15.31 12.77 -13.36
N GLU A 137 -14.13 12.15 -13.35
CA GLU A 137 -13.03 12.41 -14.26
C GLU A 137 -12.90 11.36 -15.37
N LYS A 138 -12.10 11.66 -16.39
CA LYS A 138 -11.81 10.75 -17.50
C LYS A 138 -10.93 9.59 -17.06
N SER A 139 -11.03 8.45 -17.77
CA SER A 139 -10.26 7.23 -17.50
C SER A 139 -8.74 7.42 -17.65
N VAL A 140 -7.98 6.50 -17.08
CA VAL A 140 -6.49 6.43 -17.25
C VAL A 140 -6.13 6.33 -18.73
N ARG A 141 -6.94 5.62 -19.53
CA ARG A 141 -6.69 5.49 -20.98
C ARG A 141 -6.82 6.83 -21.72
N GLU A 142 -7.75 7.68 -21.32
CA GLU A 142 -7.98 8.98 -21.96
C GLU A 142 -6.99 10.04 -21.50
N LEU A 143 -6.63 10.05 -20.23
CA LEU A 143 -5.71 11.02 -19.64
C LEU A 143 -4.23 10.69 -19.86
N GLY A 144 -3.89 9.41 -19.99
CA GLY A 144 -2.54 8.90 -19.80
C GLY A 144 -2.21 8.76 -18.32
N ARG A 145 -1.29 7.84 -18.00
CA ARG A 145 -1.00 7.45 -16.60
C ARG A 145 -0.53 8.59 -15.72
N GLN A 146 0.36 9.44 -16.25
CA GLN A 146 0.88 10.57 -15.47
C GLN A 146 -0.24 11.54 -15.11
N LYS A 147 -1.02 12.01 -16.11
CA LYS A 147 -2.10 12.96 -15.86
C LYS A 147 -3.21 12.36 -14.98
N ALA A 148 -3.50 11.07 -15.13
CA ALA A 148 -4.44 10.36 -14.27
C ALA A 148 -4.00 10.38 -12.79
N ALA A 149 -2.72 10.08 -12.52
CA ALA A 149 -2.17 10.15 -11.17
C ALA A 149 -2.20 11.58 -10.61
N GLU A 150 -1.82 12.58 -11.40
CA GLU A 150 -1.87 14.00 -11.04
C GLU A 150 -3.29 14.45 -10.72
N THR A 151 -4.26 14.08 -11.55
CA THR A 151 -5.68 14.41 -11.33
C THR A 151 -6.20 13.82 -10.01
N ILE A 152 -5.90 12.54 -9.72
CA ILE A 152 -6.28 11.94 -8.43
C ILE A 152 -5.62 12.68 -7.27
N ALA A 153 -4.33 13.02 -7.37
CA ALA A 153 -3.60 13.74 -6.32
C ALA A 153 -4.15 15.15 -6.09
N GLU A 154 -4.47 15.88 -7.15
CA GLU A 154 -5.08 17.22 -7.08
C GLU A 154 -6.44 17.19 -6.38
N HIS A 155 -7.29 16.21 -6.70
CA HIS A 155 -8.62 16.08 -6.11
C HIS A 155 -8.61 15.58 -4.66
N THR A 156 -7.69 14.69 -4.32
CA THR A 156 -7.68 14.02 -3.00
C THR A 156 -6.77 14.68 -1.97
N GLY A 157 -5.76 15.45 -2.43
CA GLY A 157 -4.71 15.94 -1.55
C GLY A 157 -3.79 14.84 -1.02
N ALA A 158 -3.84 13.64 -1.59
CA ALA A 158 -3.01 12.50 -1.21
C ALA A 158 -1.81 12.34 -2.15
N VAL A 159 -0.76 11.65 -1.69
CA VAL A 159 0.27 11.11 -2.57
C VAL A 159 -0.34 9.95 -3.36
N VAL A 160 -0.14 9.94 -4.67
CA VAL A 160 -0.63 8.86 -5.55
C VAL A 160 0.56 8.12 -6.15
N LEU A 161 0.58 6.80 -5.94
CA LEU A 161 1.49 5.87 -6.57
C LEU A 161 0.69 5.00 -7.53
N LEU A 162 0.64 5.37 -8.83
CA LEU A 162 -0.04 4.60 -9.86
C LEU A 162 0.86 3.47 -10.35
N LYS A 163 0.54 2.25 -9.91
CA LYS A 163 1.29 1.01 -10.19
C LYS A 163 1.35 0.68 -11.69
N GLY A 164 2.43 -0.01 -12.10
CA GLY A 164 2.64 -0.57 -13.45
C GLY A 164 4.05 -0.29 -13.97
N ALA A 165 4.35 -0.71 -15.22
CA ALA A 165 5.64 -0.42 -15.84
C ALA A 165 5.90 1.10 -15.85
N GLY A 166 7.03 1.56 -15.28
CA GLY A 166 7.22 2.97 -14.98
C GLY A 166 6.16 3.50 -14.00
N THR A 167 6.12 2.95 -12.78
CA THR A 167 5.22 3.42 -11.72
C THR A 167 5.33 4.93 -11.55
N VAL A 168 4.19 5.62 -11.55
CA VAL A 168 4.11 7.08 -11.42
C VAL A 168 3.83 7.44 -9.98
N VAL A 169 4.68 8.27 -9.36
CA VAL A 169 4.45 8.78 -8.01
C VAL A 169 4.36 10.29 -8.05
N THR A 170 3.27 10.85 -7.54
CA THR A 170 3.02 12.28 -7.56
C THR A 170 2.29 12.78 -6.32
N PHE A 171 2.45 14.06 -6.04
CA PHE A 171 1.68 14.81 -5.07
C PHE A 171 1.44 16.21 -5.64
N ALA A 172 0.25 16.77 -5.41
CA ALA A 172 -0.13 18.07 -5.95
C ALA A 172 0.91 19.17 -5.62
N GLY A 173 1.44 19.81 -6.65
CA GLY A 173 2.43 20.91 -6.51
C GLY A 173 3.88 20.48 -6.22
N ARG A 174 4.19 19.16 -6.13
CA ARG A 174 5.56 18.68 -5.81
C ARG A 174 6.24 17.86 -6.92
N GLY A 175 5.71 17.94 -8.14
CA GLY A 175 6.24 17.25 -9.30
C GLY A 175 5.98 15.75 -9.30
N THR A 176 6.27 15.13 -10.45
CA THR A 176 5.99 13.72 -10.72
C THR A 176 7.29 12.93 -10.87
N TYR A 177 7.37 11.79 -10.19
CA TYR A 177 8.46 10.83 -10.30
C TYR A 177 7.97 9.61 -11.11
N ILE A 178 8.80 9.13 -12.02
CA ILE A 178 8.58 7.89 -12.77
C ILE A 178 9.64 6.89 -12.33
N ASN A 179 9.20 5.77 -11.79
CA ASN A 179 10.07 4.71 -11.32
C ASN A 179 10.74 3.98 -12.49
N THR A 180 12.04 3.73 -12.36
CA THR A 180 12.87 3.11 -13.41
C THR A 180 13.30 1.68 -13.10
N THR A 181 12.96 1.16 -11.91
CA THR A 181 13.27 -0.21 -11.49
C THR A 181 12.07 -1.13 -11.70
N GLY A 182 12.34 -2.42 -11.71
CA GLY A 182 11.33 -3.46 -11.87
C GLY A 182 11.23 -4.04 -13.28
N ASN A 183 10.63 -5.19 -13.38
CA ASN A 183 10.54 -5.97 -14.60
C ASN A 183 9.15 -6.62 -14.76
N PRO A 184 8.82 -7.16 -15.94
CA PRO A 184 7.51 -7.78 -16.20
C PRO A 184 7.17 -8.97 -15.29
N GLY A 185 8.14 -9.71 -14.75
CA GLY A 185 7.92 -10.81 -13.81
C GLY A 185 7.24 -10.39 -12.52
N MET A 186 7.30 -9.10 -12.16
CA MET A 186 6.61 -8.55 -10.99
C MET A 186 5.08 -8.47 -11.15
N ALA A 187 4.54 -8.75 -12.35
CA ALA A 187 3.10 -8.81 -12.59
C ALA A 187 2.50 -10.13 -12.05
N THR A 188 2.67 -10.37 -10.77
CA THR A 188 2.21 -11.56 -10.04
C THR A 188 1.32 -11.17 -8.87
N GLY A 189 0.44 -12.08 -8.45
CA GLY A 189 -0.44 -11.86 -7.29
C GLY A 189 0.36 -11.57 -6.01
N GLY A 190 -0.07 -10.61 -5.23
CA GLY A 190 0.57 -10.24 -3.96
C GLY A 190 1.73 -9.26 -4.07
N SER A 191 2.24 -8.94 -5.27
CA SER A 191 3.32 -7.95 -5.45
C SER A 191 2.93 -6.58 -4.90
N GLY A 192 1.68 -6.14 -5.08
CA GLY A 192 1.14 -4.91 -4.49
C GLY A 192 1.07 -4.94 -2.98
N ASP A 193 0.72 -6.10 -2.39
CA ASP A 193 0.63 -6.25 -0.93
C ASP A 193 2.01 -6.09 -0.29
N VAL A 194 3.06 -6.65 -0.90
CA VAL A 194 4.46 -6.43 -0.48
C VAL A 194 4.81 -4.95 -0.56
N LEU A 195 4.51 -4.27 -1.68
CA LEU A 195 4.78 -2.84 -1.86
C LEU A 195 4.08 -1.98 -0.78
N THR A 196 2.84 -2.32 -0.44
CA THR A 196 2.09 -1.63 0.61
C THR A 196 2.82 -1.72 1.96
N GLY A 197 3.34 -2.90 2.31
CA GLY A 197 4.16 -3.11 3.50
C GLY A 197 5.47 -2.30 3.47
N VAL A 198 6.16 -2.29 2.33
CA VAL A 198 7.41 -1.52 2.13
C VAL A 198 7.17 -0.03 2.36
N ILE A 199 6.16 0.54 1.73
CA ILE A 199 5.84 1.98 1.86
C ILE A 199 5.47 2.32 3.31
N ALA A 200 4.66 1.48 3.95
CA ALA A 200 4.27 1.70 5.34
C ALA A 200 5.47 1.69 6.31
N ALA A 201 6.43 0.79 6.11
CA ALA A 201 7.65 0.73 6.93
C ALA A 201 8.51 1.98 6.76
N ILE A 202 8.69 2.45 5.52
CA ILE A 202 9.46 3.67 5.24
C ILE A 202 8.75 4.89 5.83
N ALA A 203 7.43 5.01 5.70
CA ALA A 203 6.67 6.08 6.30
C ALA A 203 6.73 6.05 7.84
N ALA A 204 6.70 4.86 8.45
CA ALA A 204 6.84 4.68 9.90
C ALA A 204 8.22 5.11 10.43
N SER A 205 9.26 5.14 9.60
CA SER A 205 10.59 5.62 9.98
C SER A 205 10.71 7.15 10.05
N GLY A 206 9.64 7.89 9.71
CA GLY A 206 9.58 9.35 9.75
C GLY A 206 9.85 10.03 8.40
N ALA A 207 10.01 9.29 7.31
CA ALA A 207 10.07 9.86 5.97
C ALA A 207 8.73 10.51 5.58
N ASP A 208 8.78 11.59 4.79
CA ASP A 208 7.54 12.19 4.28
C ASP A 208 6.80 11.22 3.34
N ALA A 209 5.49 11.42 3.16
CA ALA A 209 4.66 10.50 2.40
C ALA A 209 5.10 10.37 0.93
N LEU A 210 5.55 11.47 0.30
CA LEU A 210 5.99 11.46 -1.09
C LEU A 210 7.31 10.70 -1.25
N ASP A 211 8.25 10.92 -0.34
CA ASP A 211 9.54 10.22 -0.35
C ASP A 211 9.37 8.76 0.05
N SER A 212 8.44 8.44 0.97
CA SER A 212 8.08 7.05 1.30
C SER A 212 7.54 6.30 0.08
N ALA A 213 6.67 6.93 -0.70
CA ALA A 213 6.11 6.33 -1.91
C ALA A 213 7.18 6.17 -3.02
N ARG A 214 8.02 7.17 -3.25
CA ARG A 214 9.12 7.13 -4.24
C ARG A 214 10.15 6.05 -3.90
N THR A 215 10.64 6.08 -2.67
CA THR A 215 11.63 5.11 -2.19
C THR A 215 11.06 3.70 -2.17
N GLY A 216 9.80 3.55 -1.70
CA GLY A 216 9.10 2.27 -1.72
C GLY A 216 8.97 1.69 -3.13
N ALA A 217 8.56 2.49 -4.11
CA ALA A 217 8.48 2.06 -5.51
C ALA A 217 9.83 1.63 -6.06
N PHE A 218 10.88 2.40 -5.78
CA PHE A 218 12.23 2.13 -6.26
C PHE A 218 12.82 0.85 -5.65
N ILE A 219 12.75 0.71 -4.33
CA ILE A 219 13.25 -0.46 -3.58
C ILE A 219 12.50 -1.73 -4.00
N HIS A 220 11.17 -1.67 -4.07
CA HIS A 220 10.36 -2.80 -4.47
C HIS A 220 10.67 -3.25 -5.91
N GLY A 221 10.84 -2.29 -6.84
CA GLY A 221 11.24 -2.58 -8.20
C GLY A 221 12.65 -3.22 -8.26
N MET A 222 13.62 -2.66 -7.54
CA MET A 222 14.98 -3.21 -7.43
C MET A 222 14.97 -4.63 -6.83
N ALA A 223 14.15 -4.89 -5.80
CA ALA A 223 13.98 -6.23 -5.25
C ALA A 223 13.43 -7.21 -6.31
N GLY A 224 12.48 -6.74 -7.14
CA GLY A 224 11.98 -7.50 -8.28
C GLY A 224 13.06 -7.81 -9.32
N ASP A 225 13.96 -6.87 -9.59
CA ASP A 225 15.07 -7.07 -10.53
C ASP A 225 16.09 -8.09 -9.98
N ILE A 226 16.44 -7.98 -8.68
CA ILE A 226 17.29 -8.96 -8.00
C ILE A 226 16.65 -10.36 -8.00
N ALA A 227 15.35 -10.44 -7.76
CA ALA A 227 14.63 -11.73 -7.81
C ALA A 227 14.65 -12.33 -9.23
N ALA A 228 14.43 -11.50 -10.26
CA ALA A 228 14.47 -11.93 -11.66
C ALA A 228 15.86 -12.42 -12.11
N GLU A 229 16.93 -11.81 -11.62
CA GLU A 229 18.30 -12.27 -11.87
C GLU A 229 18.55 -13.68 -11.28
N ARG A 230 17.95 -14.00 -10.15
CA ARG A 230 18.13 -15.29 -9.45
C ARG A 230 17.31 -16.42 -10.06
N GLN A 231 16.06 -16.14 -10.45
CA GLN A 231 15.06 -17.16 -10.77
C GLN A 231 14.49 -17.02 -12.19
N GLY A 232 14.76 -15.91 -12.88
CA GLY A 232 14.10 -15.55 -14.13
C GLY A 232 12.71 -14.96 -13.89
N GLN A 233 12.21 -14.21 -14.88
CA GLN A 233 10.93 -13.49 -14.75
C GLN A 233 9.69 -14.40 -14.78
N TRP A 234 9.77 -15.59 -15.40
CA TRP A 234 8.60 -16.47 -15.60
C TRP A 234 8.16 -17.22 -14.34
N GLY A 235 9.10 -17.57 -13.48
CA GLY A 235 8.81 -18.33 -12.25
C GLY A 235 8.75 -17.46 -10.99
N MET A 236 8.97 -16.16 -11.13
CA MET A 236 9.05 -15.24 -10.01
C MET A 236 7.67 -14.99 -9.39
N THR A 237 7.63 -14.99 -8.06
CA THR A 237 6.44 -14.72 -7.25
C THR A 237 6.64 -13.49 -6.36
N SER A 238 5.59 -13.05 -5.70
CA SER A 238 5.68 -11.97 -4.70
C SER A 238 6.56 -12.32 -3.50
N VAL A 239 6.69 -13.61 -3.17
CA VAL A 239 7.60 -14.09 -2.10
C VAL A 239 9.05 -13.86 -2.48
N ASP A 240 9.42 -14.09 -3.75
CA ASP A 240 10.78 -13.86 -4.23
C ASP A 240 11.16 -12.38 -4.20
N ILE A 241 10.19 -11.49 -4.52
CA ILE A 241 10.36 -10.04 -4.40
C ILE A 241 10.59 -9.66 -2.94
N GLU A 242 9.74 -10.16 -2.03
CA GLU A 242 9.86 -9.93 -0.60
C GLU A 242 11.20 -10.39 -0.05
N GLU A 243 11.67 -11.58 -0.46
CA GLU A 243 12.96 -12.15 -0.02
C GLU A 243 14.16 -11.35 -0.53
N ALA A 244 14.02 -10.65 -1.65
CA ALA A 244 15.06 -9.81 -2.21
C ALA A 244 15.13 -8.39 -1.60
N LEU A 245 14.12 -7.95 -0.83
CA LEU A 245 14.09 -6.61 -0.21
C LEU A 245 15.34 -6.28 0.60
N PRO A 246 15.87 -7.16 1.50
CA PRO A 246 17.09 -6.84 2.25
C PRO A 246 18.29 -6.59 1.36
N ALA A 247 18.42 -7.30 0.25
CA ALA A 247 19.50 -7.09 -0.72
C ALA A 247 19.34 -5.76 -1.47
N ALA A 248 18.11 -5.39 -1.83
CA ALA A 248 17.82 -4.09 -2.45
C ALA A 248 18.18 -2.92 -1.51
N PHE A 249 17.78 -2.99 -0.24
CA PHE A 249 18.17 -1.99 0.76
C PHE A 249 19.68 -1.91 0.94
N LYS A 250 20.37 -3.06 1.06
CA LYS A 250 21.84 -3.11 1.20
C LYS A 250 22.54 -2.43 0.03
N THR A 251 22.04 -2.56 -1.19
CA THR A 251 22.63 -1.92 -2.39
C THR A 251 22.61 -0.38 -2.29
N ILE A 252 21.56 0.17 -1.68
CA ILE A 252 21.41 1.64 -1.56
C ILE A 252 22.13 2.18 -0.34
N VAL A 253 22.01 1.50 0.81
CA VAL A 253 22.58 1.99 2.08
C VAL A 253 24.06 1.69 2.19
N GLY A 254 24.61 0.77 1.41
CA GLY A 254 26.05 0.45 1.36
C GLY A 254 26.61 -0.23 2.61
N LYS A 255 25.74 -0.90 3.40
CA LYS A 255 26.14 -1.59 4.65
C LYS A 255 25.73 -3.03 4.66
#